data_e655503ab42002dee98f6f60ac628164
#
_entry.id   e655503ab42002dee98f6f60ac628164
#
_cell.length_a   1.000
_cell.length_b   1.000
_cell.length_c   1.000
_cell.angle_alpha   90.00
_cell.angle_beta   90.00
_cell.angle_gamma   90.00
#
_symmetry.space_group_name_H-M   'P 1'
#
loop_
_entity.id
_entity.type
_entity.pdbx_description
1 polymer ?
#
loop_
_entity_poly.entity_id
_entity_poly.type
_entity_poly.pdbx_seq_one_letter_code
_entity_poly.pdbx_strand_id
1 'polypeptide(L)'
;MKKLIALLIVLATLSCNNSKNKNSPNPESEEYIDIIGVFDRKELNKNPHAEWFKKNYSDYTLDEETVENLKPLFEDIDIKIFMGTWCTDSRKEIPVFYKLMDKLQLDNKKIELIGMTLEKTTPDSLELNQNIINVPTFIFKKNGEEINRIVEFP
;
A
#
# COMPACT_ATOMS: atom_id res chain seq x y z
N MET A 1 33.99 22.17 -81.66
CA MET A 1 33.52 20.83 -81.37
C MET A 1 33.43 20.78 -79.86
N LYS A 2 32.28 21.21 -79.32
CA LYS A 2 32.02 21.36 -77.90
C LYS A 2 31.00 20.35 -77.48
N LYS A 3 31.37 19.36 -76.66
CA LYS A 3 30.45 18.35 -76.12
C LYS A 3 29.81 18.92 -74.87
N LEU A 4 28.50 19.13 -74.90
CA LEU A 4 27.67 19.44 -73.74
C LEU A 4 27.44 18.15 -72.98
N ILE A 5 27.89 18.13 -71.78
CA ILE A 5 27.54 17.08 -70.78
C ILE A 5 26.31 17.55 -69.99
N ALA A 6 25.17 16.93 -70.22
CA ALA A 6 23.97 17.20 -69.49
C ALA A 6 24.10 16.47 -68.11
N LEU A 7 24.14 17.24 -67.05
CA LEU A 7 24.16 16.73 -65.68
C LEU A 7 22.67 16.48 -65.25
N LEU A 8 22.29 15.24 -65.15
CA LEU A 8 21.00 14.81 -64.65
C LEU A 8 21.01 14.84 -63.14
N ILE A 9 20.38 15.85 -62.54
CA ILE A 9 20.22 15.91 -61.08
C ILE A 9 18.96 15.08 -60.73
N VAL A 10 19.21 13.93 -60.12
CA VAL A 10 18.14 13.12 -59.51
C VAL A 10 17.82 13.71 -58.16
N LEU A 11 16.65 14.37 -58.03
CA LEU A 11 16.09 14.75 -56.75
C LEU A 11 15.56 13.52 -56.06
N ALA A 12 16.27 13.02 -55.09
CA ALA A 12 15.75 12.04 -54.15
C ALA A 12 14.86 12.78 -53.14
N THR A 13 13.54 12.61 -53.31
CA THR A 13 12.55 13.05 -52.31
C THR A 13 12.63 12.15 -51.10
N LEU A 14 13.25 12.63 -50.03
CA LEU A 14 13.12 12.02 -48.70
C LEU A 14 11.69 12.16 -48.24
N SER A 15 10.92 11.09 -48.40
CA SER A 15 9.63 10.95 -47.75
C SER A 15 9.85 10.76 -46.23
N CYS A 16 9.74 11.84 -45.47
CA CYS A 16 9.62 11.75 -44.02
C CYS A 16 8.34 11.04 -43.68
N ASN A 17 8.43 9.76 -43.35
CA ASN A 17 7.35 8.97 -42.79
C ASN A 17 7.10 9.51 -41.39
N ASN A 18 6.13 10.43 -41.27
CA ASN A 18 5.68 10.98 -40.02
C ASN A 18 4.86 9.89 -39.31
N SER A 19 5.56 8.99 -38.64
CA SER A 19 4.97 8.03 -37.71
C SER A 19 4.29 8.85 -36.62
N LYS A 20 3.00 9.10 -36.78
CA LYS A 20 2.14 9.62 -35.72
C LYS A 20 2.18 8.62 -34.58
N ASN A 21 3.08 8.88 -33.65
CA ASN A 21 3.05 8.25 -32.34
C ASN A 21 1.68 8.61 -31.70
N LYS A 22 0.73 7.70 -31.86
CA LYS A 22 -0.52 7.75 -31.11
C LYS A 22 -0.15 7.41 -29.66
N ASN A 23 0.38 8.37 -28.93
CA ASN A 23 0.21 8.41 -27.50
C ASN A 23 -1.27 8.65 -27.22
N SER A 24 -2.05 7.60 -27.32
CA SER A 24 -3.32 7.52 -26.62
C SER A 24 -2.97 7.73 -25.15
N PRO A 25 -3.51 8.74 -24.47
CA PRO A 25 -3.40 8.79 -23.03
C PRO A 25 -4.03 7.49 -22.52
N ASN A 26 -3.19 6.63 -21.94
CA ASN A 26 -3.64 5.53 -21.13
C ASN A 26 -4.56 6.14 -20.07
N PRO A 27 -5.84 5.71 -19.93
CA PRO A 27 -6.70 6.27 -18.91
C PRO A 27 -6.01 6.07 -17.57
N GLU A 28 -5.54 7.18 -17.01
CA GLU A 28 -5.07 7.40 -15.65
C GLU A 28 -4.73 6.11 -14.89
N SER A 29 -3.48 5.66 -15.04
CA SER A 29 -2.87 4.93 -13.93
C SER A 29 -2.79 5.96 -12.80
N GLU A 30 -3.75 5.92 -11.87
CA GLU A 30 -3.63 6.69 -10.63
C GLU A 30 -2.24 6.37 -10.08
N GLU A 31 -1.42 7.41 -9.97
CA GLU A 31 -0.05 7.25 -9.47
C GLU A 31 -0.13 6.61 -8.10
N TYR A 32 0.47 5.44 -7.95
CA TYR A 32 0.46 4.72 -6.68
C TYR A 32 1.28 5.52 -5.67
N ILE A 33 0.62 6.19 -4.74
CA ILE A 33 1.26 6.99 -3.71
C ILE A 33 1.19 6.24 -2.39
N ASP A 34 2.35 6.01 -1.77
CA ASP A 34 2.39 5.41 -0.45
C ASP A 34 1.85 6.36 0.63
N ILE A 35 1.12 5.79 1.58
CA ILE A 35 0.64 6.53 2.74
C ILE A 35 1.73 6.50 3.82
N ILE A 36 2.17 7.67 4.27
CA ILE A 36 3.24 7.82 5.24
C ILE A 36 2.76 8.63 6.44
N GLY A 37 3.16 8.22 7.65
CA GLY A 37 2.73 8.83 8.91
C GLY A 37 1.42 8.24 9.44
N VAL A 38 0.83 8.88 10.45
CA VAL A 38 -0.45 8.44 11.05
C VAL A 38 -1.59 8.70 10.07
N PHE A 39 -2.44 7.70 9.86
CA PHE A 39 -3.59 7.84 8.98
C PHE A 39 -4.80 7.00 9.42
N ASP A 40 -5.99 7.37 8.93
CA ASP A 40 -7.22 6.63 9.20
C ASP A 40 -7.38 5.46 8.21
N ARG A 41 -7.89 4.34 8.69
CA ARG A 41 -8.28 3.17 7.87
C ARG A 41 -9.07 3.55 6.61
N LYS A 42 -9.84 4.64 6.64
CA LYS A 42 -10.63 5.11 5.50
C LYS A 42 -9.79 5.41 4.28
N GLU A 43 -8.51 5.78 4.46
CA GLU A 43 -7.60 6.03 3.33
C GLU A 43 -7.34 4.73 2.53
N LEU A 44 -7.33 3.56 3.19
CA LEU A 44 -7.21 2.26 2.53
C LEU A 44 -8.45 1.88 1.70
N ASN A 45 -9.57 2.55 1.89
CA ASN A 45 -10.78 2.36 1.07
C ASN A 45 -10.84 3.26 -0.16
N LYS A 46 -9.83 4.12 -0.37
CA LYS A 46 -9.68 4.99 -1.54
C LYS A 46 -8.68 4.37 -2.53
N ASN A 47 -8.82 4.71 -3.81
CA ASN A 47 -7.82 4.34 -4.80
C ASN A 47 -6.47 5.03 -4.50
N PRO A 48 -5.35 4.36 -4.78
CA PRO A 48 -5.22 3.04 -5.43
C PRO A 48 -5.27 1.85 -4.45
N HIS A 49 -5.49 2.10 -3.14
CA HIS A 49 -5.40 1.06 -2.10
C HIS A 49 -6.66 0.21 -1.99
N ALA A 50 -7.81 0.74 -2.40
CA ALA A 50 -9.13 0.12 -2.21
C ALA A 50 -9.24 -1.29 -2.82
N GLU A 51 -8.57 -1.54 -3.93
CA GLU A 51 -8.65 -2.83 -4.63
C GLU A 51 -8.13 -3.96 -3.76
N TRP A 52 -6.86 -3.88 -3.32
CA TRP A 52 -6.26 -4.92 -2.51
C TRP A 52 -6.87 -4.99 -1.10
N PHE A 53 -7.25 -3.84 -0.52
CA PHE A 53 -7.85 -3.81 0.81
C PHE A 53 -9.19 -4.54 0.83
N LYS A 54 -10.11 -4.21 -0.07
CA LYS A 54 -11.43 -4.82 -0.14
C LYS A 54 -11.34 -6.30 -0.51
N LYS A 55 -10.48 -6.64 -1.48
CA LYS A 55 -10.29 -8.03 -1.90
C LYS A 55 -9.83 -8.89 -0.72
N ASN A 56 -8.74 -8.55 -0.06
CA ASN A 56 -8.18 -9.37 1.01
C ASN A 56 -9.08 -9.39 2.25
N TYR A 57 -9.81 -8.29 2.52
CA TYR A 57 -10.82 -8.25 3.57
C TYR A 57 -11.98 -9.22 3.29
N SER A 58 -12.48 -9.29 2.04
CA SER A 58 -13.60 -10.16 1.68
C SER A 58 -13.21 -11.63 1.63
N ASP A 59 -12.06 -11.94 1.05
CA ASP A 59 -11.65 -13.31 0.73
C ASP A 59 -11.27 -14.14 1.97
N TYR A 60 -10.84 -13.50 3.05
CA TYR A 60 -10.48 -14.22 4.27
C TYR A 60 -11.72 -14.67 5.04
N THR A 61 -11.71 -15.90 5.52
CA THR A 61 -12.76 -16.44 6.40
C THR A 61 -12.24 -16.58 7.82
N LEU A 62 -12.90 -15.92 8.76
CA LEU A 62 -12.58 -16.04 10.19
C LEU A 62 -13.18 -17.32 10.75
N ASP A 63 -12.44 -17.97 11.64
CA ASP A 63 -12.95 -19.04 12.47
C ASP A 63 -13.73 -18.46 13.65
N GLU A 64 -15.03 -18.79 13.72
CA GLU A 64 -15.94 -18.21 14.71
C GLU A 64 -15.57 -18.59 16.15
N GLU A 65 -15.09 -19.82 16.37
CA GLU A 65 -14.66 -20.27 17.70
C GLU A 65 -13.44 -19.47 18.18
N THR A 66 -12.47 -19.25 17.28
CA THR A 66 -11.30 -18.42 17.56
C THR A 66 -11.71 -16.98 17.89
N VAL A 67 -12.66 -16.40 17.14
CA VAL A 67 -13.16 -15.04 17.40
C VAL A 67 -13.76 -14.92 18.80
N GLU A 68 -14.63 -15.84 19.19
CA GLU A 68 -15.26 -15.80 20.52
C GLU A 68 -14.23 -15.96 21.64
N ASN A 69 -13.21 -16.79 21.45
CA ASN A 69 -12.12 -16.97 22.42
C ASN A 69 -11.23 -15.72 22.55
N LEU A 70 -11.07 -14.95 21.47
CA LEU A 70 -10.25 -13.73 21.46
C LEU A 70 -10.98 -12.54 22.11
N LYS A 71 -12.30 -12.47 22.02
CA LYS A 71 -13.07 -11.31 22.45
C LYS A 71 -12.73 -10.79 23.85
N PRO A 72 -12.65 -11.62 24.91
CA PRO A 72 -12.29 -11.14 26.25
C PRO A 72 -10.83 -10.67 26.37
N LEU A 73 -9.96 -11.10 25.46
CA LEU A 73 -8.54 -10.72 25.48
C LEU A 73 -8.30 -9.30 24.95
N PHE A 74 -9.25 -8.75 24.17
CA PHE A 74 -9.15 -7.42 23.57
C PHE A 74 -9.79 -6.32 24.43
N GLU A 75 -10.31 -6.65 25.61
CA GLU A 75 -10.76 -5.64 26.57
C GLU A 75 -9.55 -4.79 27.01
N ASP A 76 -9.69 -3.45 26.92
CA ASP A 76 -8.68 -2.46 27.31
C ASP A 76 -7.33 -2.59 26.56
N ILE A 77 -7.36 -3.14 25.36
CA ILE A 77 -6.18 -3.21 24.49
C ILE A 77 -6.17 -2.03 23.51
N ASP A 78 -5.06 -1.29 23.48
CA ASP A 78 -4.71 -0.36 22.43
C ASP A 78 -3.74 -1.03 21.46
N ILE A 79 -3.88 -0.72 20.17
CA ILE A 79 -3.11 -1.38 19.13
C ILE A 79 -2.40 -0.32 18.28
N LYS A 80 -1.07 -0.43 18.17
CA LYS A 80 -0.28 0.39 17.26
C LYS A 80 0.21 -0.49 16.12
N ILE A 81 -0.02 -0.06 14.89
CA ILE A 81 0.31 -0.82 13.69
C ILE A 81 1.25 0.00 12.84
N PHE A 82 2.43 -0.54 12.56
CA PHE A 82 3.34 -0.02 11.54
C PHE A 82 3.19 -0.85 10.28
N MET A 83 2.95 -0.20 9.15
CA MET A 83 2.76 -0.87 7.87
C MET A 83 3.39 -0.10 6.71
N GLY A 84 3.60 -0.78 5.58
CA GLY A 84 3.93 -0.14 4.31
C GLY A 84 2.84 -0.43 3.28
N THR A 85 2.27 0.60 2.65
CA THR A 85 1.32 0.37 1.54
C THR A 85 2.01 -0.23 0.31
N TRP A 86 3.33 -0.13 0.23
CA TRP A 86 4.21 -0.81 -0.73
C TRP A 86 4.46 -2.29 -0.39
N CYS A 87 4.31 -2.69 0.88
CA CYS A 87 4.65 -4.03 1.37
C CYS A 87 3.53 -5.04 1.08
N THR A 88 3.87 -6.16 0.44
CA THR A 88 2.92 -7.22 0.09
C THR A 88 2.29 -7.84 1.33
N ASP A 89 3.07 -8.07 2.39
CA ASP A 89 2.56 -8.66 3.63
C ASP A 89 1.63 -7.69 4.35
N SER A 90 1.95 -6.39 4.37
CA SER A 90 1.03 -5.37 4.90
C SER A 90 -0.30 -5.37 4.14
N ARG A 91 -0.26 -5.43 2.80
CA ARG A 91 -1.48 -5.45 1.97
C ARG A 91 -2.33 -6.70 2.20
N LYS A 92 -1.71 -7.81 2.57
CA LYS A 92 -2.39 -9.06 2.88
C LYS A 92 -2.95 -9.05 4.30
N GLU A 93 -2.13 -8.74 5.29
CA GLU A 93 -2.46 -8.97 6.70
C GLU A 93 -3.31 -7.83 7.31
N ILE A 94 -3.12 -6.57 6.88
CA ILE A 94 -3.91 -5.44 7.42
C ILE A 94 -5.42 -5.59 7.18
N PRO A 95 -5.91 -5.95 5.98
CA PRO A 95 -7.33 -6.19 5.77
C PRO A 95 -7.90 -7.33 6.62
N VAL A 96 -7.13 -8.42 6.76
CA VAL A 96 -7.51 -9.58 7.59
C VAL A 96 -7.61 -9.18 9.06
N PHE A 97 -6.62 -8.43 9.55
CA PHE A 97 -6.62 -7.89 10.89
C PHE A 97 -7.86 -7.00 11.14
N TYR A 98 -8.16 -6.07 10.24
CA TYR A 98 -9.35 -5.23 10.39
C TYR A 98 -10.66 -6.02 10.33
N LYS A 99 -10.72 -7.10 9.54
CA LYS A 99 -11.88 -7.99 9.53
C LYS A 99 -12.11 -8.64 10.91
N LEU A 100 -11.03 -9.06 11.56
CA LEU A 100 -11.08 -9.59 12.93
C LEU A 100 -11.52 -8.50 13.92
N MET A 101 -10.93 -7.31 13.87
CA MET A 101 -11.29 -6.19 14.77
C MET A 101 -12.75 -5.77 14.62
N ASP A 102 -13.26 -5.74 13.37
CA ASP A 102 -14.68 -5.46 13.10
C ASP A 102 -15.58 -6.55 13.69
N LYS A 103 -15.18 -7.82 13.60
CA LYS A 103 -15.94 -8.94 14.17
C LYS A 103 -15.93 -8.92 15.72
N LEU A 104 -14.80 -8.53 16.30
CA LEU A 104 -14.66 -8.32 17.75
C LEU A 104 -15.36 -7.06 18.25
N GLN A 105 -15.82 -6.18 17.33
CA GLN A 105 -16.42 -4.88 17.63
C GLN A 105 -15.47 -3.93 18.39
N LEU A 106 -14.18 -4.02 18.11
CA LEU A 106 -13.18 -3.14 18.71
C LEU A 106 -13.34 -1.71 18.18
N ASP A 107 -13.32 -0.73 19.08
CA ASP A 107 -13.36 0.68 18.67
C ASP A 107 -12.10 1.03 17.86
N ASN A 108 -12.31 1.54 16.65
CA ASN A 108 -11.20 1.98 15.79
C ASN A 108 -10.31 3.05 16.42
N LYS A 109 -10.80 3.78 17.43
CA LYS A 109 -10.00 4.76 18.19
C LYS A 109 -8.89 4.11 19.02
N LYS A 110 -9.00 2.82 19.29
CA LYS A 110 -7.97 2.01 19.95
C LYS A 110 -6.88 1.52 19.00
N ILE A 111 -7.01 1.80 17.70
CA ILE A 111 -6.07 1.37 16.66
C ILE A 111 -5.39 2.59 16.05
N GLU A 112 -4.10 2.72 16.28
CA GLU A 112 -3.24 3.72 15.63
C GLU A 112 -2.53 3.07 14.43
N LEU A 113 -2.84 3.54 13.22
CA LEU A 113 -2.28 3.02 11.98
C LEU A 113 -1.23 3.99 11.43
N ILE A 114 -0.02 3.49 11.19
CA ILE A 114 1.16 4.28 10.81
C ILE A 114 1.77 3.71 9.54
N GLY A 115 1.78 4.52 8.48
CA GLY A 115 2.45 4.21 7.22
C GLY A 115 3.93 4.56 7.27
N MET A 116 4.76 3.69 6.73
CA MET A 116 6.22 3.82 6.70
C MET A 116 6.77 3.90 5.29
N THR A 117 7.87 4.61 5.11
CA THR A 117 8.67 4.58 3.89
C THR A 117 9.30 3.19 3.68
N LEU A 118 9.91 2.96 2.50
CA LEU A 118 10.69 1.74 2.22
C LEU A 118 11.85 1.55 3.21
N GLU A 119 12.43 2.65 3.69
CA GLU A 119 13.50 2.66 4.69
C GLU A 119 12.98 2.41 6.11
N LYS A 120 11.67 2.18 6.26
CA LYS A 120 10.98 1.97 7.54
C LYS A 120 11.13 3.17 8.48
N THR A 121 10.96 4.38 7.95
CA THR A 121 10.94 5.63 8.68
C THR A 121 9.58 6.33 8.55
N THR A 122 9.31 7.28 9.44
CA THR A 122 8.15 8.16 9.42
C THR A 122 8.58 9.62 9.55
N PRO A 123 7.79 10.61 9.07
CA PRO A 123 8.14 12.03 9.18
C PRO A 123 8.38 12.50 10.62
N ASP A 124 7.62 11.95 11.57
CA ASP A 124 7.66 12.34 12.98
C ASP A 124 8.48 11.37 13.83
N SER A 125 9.28 10.50 13.19
CA SER A 125 10.13 9.50 13.88
C SER A 125 9.35 8.62 14.86
N LEU A 126 8.11 8.26 14.52
CA LEU A 126 7.21 7.45 15.37
C LEU A 126 7.72 6.02 15.58
N GLU A 127 8.62 5.56 14.71
CA GLU A 127 9.30 4.27 14.79
C GLU A 127 10.43 4.25 15.82
N LEU A 128 10.93 5.41 16.28
CA LEU A 128 12.04 5.45 17.22
C LEU A 128 11.68 4.71 18.51
N ASN A 129 12.62 3.87 18.96
CA ASN A 129 12.49 3.02 20.14
C ASN A 129 11.35 1.98 20.06
N GLN A 130 10.71 1.78 18.87
CA GLN A 130 9.68 0.76 18.68
C GLN A 130 10.25 -0.58 18.15
N ASN A 131 11.55 -0.63 17.79
CA ASN A 131 12.20 -1.82 17.21
C ASN A 131 11.43 -2.39 16.01
N ILE A 132 11.06 -1.53 15.05
CA ILE A 132 10.37 -1.95 13.84
C ILE A 132 11.38 -2.51 12.84
N ILE A 133 11.45 -3.83 12.77
CA ILE A 133 12.37 -4.55 11.87
C ILE A 133 11.69 -4.79 10.53
N ASN A 134 10.47 -5.30 10.56
CA ASN A 134 9.66 -5.61 9.38
C ASN A 134 8.26 -5.02 9.51
N VAL A 135 7.53 -4.96 8.38
CA VAL A 135 6.14 -4.50 8.33
C VAL A 135 5.28 -5.54 7.58
N PRO A 136 4.02 -5.76 8.04
CA PRO A 136 3.38 -5.07 9.16
C PRO A 136 3.92 -5.52 10.53
N THR A 137 3.97 -4.59 11.48
CA THR A 137 4.18 -4.90 12.90
C THR A 137 2.99 -4.42 13.70
N PHE A 138 2.34 -5.33 14.40
CA PHE A 138 1.21 -5.06 15.30
C PHE A 138 1.72 -5.08 16.74
N ILE A 139 1.56 -3.99 17.46
CA ILE A 139 1.98 -3.85 18.85
C ILE A 139 0.74 -3.73 19.72
N PHE A 140 0.52 -4.68 20.60
CA PHE A 140 -0.61 -4.71 21.53
C PHE A 140 -0.18 -4.12 22.87
N LYS A 141 -0.93 -3.13 23.35
CA LYS A 141 -0.66 -2.42 24.59
C LYS A 141 -1.82 -2.52 25.56
N LYS A 142 -1.51 -2.64 26.83
CA LYS A 142 -2.47 -2.50 27.93
C LYS A 142 -1.96 -1.49 28.93
N ASN A 143 -2.78 -0.48 29.24
CA ASN A 143 -2.38 0.65 30.12
C ASN A 143 -1.10 1.36 29.64
N GLY A 144 -0.89 1.44 28.31
CA GLY A 144 0.27 2.09 27.69
C GLY A 144 1.53 1.20 27.58
N GLU A 145 1.56 0.04 28.24
CA GLU A 145 2.69 -0.90 28.20
C GLU A 145 2.47 -1.95 27.08
N GLU A 146 3.52 -2.26 26.33
CA GLU A 146 3.49 -3.34 25.35
C GLU A 146 3.40 -4.68 26.05
N ILE A 147 2.38 -5.47 25.70
CA ILE A 147 2.17 -6.82 26.24
C ILE A 147 2.49 -7.91 25.22
N ASN A 148 2.43 -7.60 23.94
CA ASN A 148 2.74 -8.53 22.87
C ASN A 148 2.93 -7.79 21.54
N ARG A 149 3.55 -8.46 20.55
CA ARG A 149 3.59 -8.01 19.16
C ARG A 149 3.55 -9.16 18.17
N ILE A 150 3.07 -8.86 16.96
CA ILE A 150 3.15 -9.74 15.80
C ILE A 150 3.93 -9.00 14.73
N VAL A 151 4.90 -9.65 14.10
CA VAL A 151 5.72 -9.10 13.02
C VAL A 151 5.47 -9.92 11.77
N GLU A 152 5.08 -9.24 10.67
CA GLU A 152 4.71 -9.79 9.37
C GLU A 152 3.41 -10.62 9.45
N PHE A 153 3.48 -11.85 9.87
CA PHE A 153 2.33 -12.77 9.97
C PHE A 153 2.41 -13.56 11.29
N PRO A 154 1.27 -14.01 11.84
CA PRO A 154 1.22 -14.81 13.04
C PRO A 154 1.73 -16.24 12.83
#